data_50c93d095193387cdf07dc06d1bc8680
#
_entry.id   50c93d095193387cdf07dc06d1bc8680
#
_cell.length_a   1.000
_cell.length_b   1.000
_cell.length_c   1.000
_cell.angle_alpha   90.00
_cell.angle_beta   90.00
_cell.angle_gamma   90.00
#
_symmetry.space_group_name_H-M   'P 1'
#
loop_
_entity.id
_entity.type
_entity.pdbx_description
1 polymer ?
#
loop_
_entity_poly.entity_id
_entity_poly.type
_entity_poly.pdbx_seq_one_letter_code
_entity_poly.pdbx_strand_id
1 'polypeptide(L)'
;MWAYESVFYQIYPLGFCGAPFENDGVLTHKIKKVEDWIPHMKKLGINAVYFSPVFESDTHGYNTRDYKKIDVRLGTNEDFKEVCNKLHENGIKVVLDGVFNHVGRGFYQFQDVLKNREHSPYLNWFHINLSGNDAYNDGLWYEGWEGNYDLVKLNLQNNDVVEHILDAVNYWIDYFDIDGLRLDVAYCLDENFVRRLRSFTDSKKQDFFLLGEMLHGDYNRMMNDSMLHSVTNYECYKGLYLSLIHI
;
A
#
# COMPACT_ATOMS: atom_id res chain seq x y z
N MET A 1 -10.00 20.12 2.08
CA MET A 1 -9.60 18.67 2.05
C MET A 1 -10.44 17.93 3.09
N TRP A 2 -11.27 16.99 2.66
CA TRP A 2 -12.19 16.21 3.49
C TRP A 2 -11.50 15.46 4.65
N ALA A 3 -10.28 15.00 4.43
CA ALA A 3 -9.54 14.18 5.40
C ALA A 3 -9.23 14.91 6.71
N TYR A 4 -9.14 16.23 6.73
CA TYR A 4 -8.85 17.02 7.93
C TYR A 4 -10.03 17.07 8.93
N GLU A 5 -11.23 16.75 8.47
CA GLU A 5 -12.45 16.69 9.28
C GLU A 5 -12.93 15.25 9.49
N SER A 6 -12.08 14.26 9.14
CA SER A 6 -12.46 12.86 9.13
C SER A 6 -11.98 12.12 10.37
N VAL A 7 -12.81 11.16 10.79
CA VAL A 7 -12.45 10.12 11.75
C VAL A 7 -12.21 8.84 10.97
N PHE A 8 -10.96 8.37 11.00
CA PHE A 8 -10.52 7.18 10.25
C PHE A 8 -10.70 5.90 11.07
N TYR A 9 -11.11 4.85 10.38
CA TYR A 9 -11.13 3.48 10.89
C TYR A 9 -10.21 2.62 10.04
N GLN A 10 -9.24 1.97 10.67
CA GLN A 10 -8.32 1.07 9.96
C GLN A 10 -8.85 -0.35 9.97
N ILE A 11 -8.78 -1.01 8.82
CA ILE A 11 -9.04 -2.44 8.67
C ILE A 11 -7.81 -3.11 8.07
N TYR A 12 -7.27 -4.14 8.75
CA TYR A 12 -6.33 -5.08 8.17
C TYR A 12 -7.11 -6.27 7.58
N PRO A 13 -7.34 -6.29 6.25
CA PRO A 13 -8.36 -7.16 5.65
C PRO A 13 -8.07 -8.65 5.82
N LEU A 14 -6.83 -9.09 5.62
CA LEU A 14 -6.46 -10.52 5.75
C LEU A 14 -6.78 -11.04 7.16
N GLY A 15 -6.39 -10.30 8.20
CA GLY A 15 -6.71 -10.65 9.58
C GLY A 15 -8.20 -10.52 9.89
N PHE A 16 -8.83 -9.40 9.48
CA PHE A 16 -10.25 -9.14 9.71
C PHE A 16 -11.17 -10.21 9.08
N CYS A 17 -10.81 -10.67 7.88
CA CYS A 17 -11.55 -11.69 7.14
C CYS A 17 -11.16 -13.13 7.54
N GLY A 18 -10.18 -13.32 8.41
CA GLY A 18 -9.70 -14.66 8.79
C GLY A 18 -9.10 -15.42 7.60
N ALA A 19 -8.31 -14.72 6.78
CA ALA A 19 -7.55 -15.33 5.69
C ALA A 19 -6.39 -16.15 6.24
N PRO A 20 -5.96 -17.24 5.56
CA PRO A 20 -4.73 -17.92 5.93
C PRO A 20 -3.52 -17.00 5.75
N PHE A 21 -2.45 -17.25 6.52
CA PHE A 21 -1.23 -16.43 6.43
C PHE A 21 -0.57 -16.57 5.06
N GLU A 22 -0.32 -17.81 4.63
CA GLU A 22 0.19 -18.10 3.29
C GLU A 22 -0.91 -17.97 2.26
N ASN A 23 -0.58 -17.42 1.10
CA ASN A 23 -1.52 -17.38 -0.02
C ASN A 23 -1.64 -18.77 -0.65
N ASP A 24 -2.73 -19.44 -0.34
CA ASP A 24 -3.05 -20.78 -0.81
C ASP A 24 -3.69 -20.81 -2.22
N GLY A 25 -3.90 -19.64 -2.83
CA GLY A 25 -4.52 -19.50 -4.14
C GLY A 25 -6.04 -19.80 -4.15
N VAL A 26 -6.67 -19.99 -2.99
CA VAL A 26 -8.10 -20.33 -2.90
C VAL A 26 -8.93 -19.05 -2.92
N LEU A 27 -9.74 -18.92 -3.98
CA LEU A 27 -10.67 -17.79 -4.08
C LEU A 27 -11.75 -17.86 -3.00
N THR A 28 -11.91 -16.75 -2.29
CA THR A 28 -13.01 -16.54 -1.34
C THR A 28 -13.77 -15.25 -1.67
N HIS A 29 -14.81 -14.91 -0.89
CA HIS A 29 -15.56 -13.64 -1.00
C HIS A 29 -15.66 -12.97 0.37
N LYS A 30 -14.62 -13.17 1.21
CA LYS A 30 -14.63 -12.77 2.63
C LYS A 30 -14.59 -11.26 2.84
N ILE A 31 -14.09 -10.49 1.86
CA ILE A 31 -13.99 -9.02 1.96
C ILE A 31 -15.37 -8.37 2.18
N LYS A 32 -16.45 -9.01 1.71
CA LYS A 32 -17.82 -8.54 1.92
C LYS A 32 -18.24 -8.45 3.39
N LYS A 33 -17.52 -9.13 4.29
CA LYS A 33 -17.69 -8.97 5.74
C LYS A 33 -17.58 -7.51 6.20
N VAL A 34 -16.86 -6.67 5.47
CA VAL A 34 -16.76 -5.23 5.76
C VAL A 34 -18.11 -4.54 5.72
N GLU A 35 -19.02 -4.97 4.84
CA GLU A 35 -20.37 -4.40 4.71
C GLU A 35 -21.16 -4.53 6.02
N ASP A 36 -21.06 -5.67 6.70
CA ASP A 36 -21.70 -5.91 8.00
C ASP A 36 -21.19 -4.96 9.10
N TRP A 37 -20.00 -4.37 8.90
CA TRP A 37 -19.35 -3.48 9.86
C TRP A 37 -19.73 -2.00 9.66
N ILE A 38 -20.35 -1.63 8.53
CA ILE A 38 -20.77 -0.26 8.21
C ILE A 38 -21.66 0.35 9.30
N PRO A 39 -22.69 -0.34 9.82
CA PRO A 39 -23.51 0.22 10.90
C PRO A 39 -22.73 0.56 12.17
N HIS A 40 -21.73 -0.26 12.51
CA HIS A 40 -20.84 -0.01 13.62
C HIS A 40 -19.99 1.25 13.40
N MET A 41 -19.37 1.38 12.22
CA MET A 41 -18.57 2.54 11.84
C MET A 41 -19.40 3.83 11.90
N LYS A 42 -20.62 3.81 11.37
CA LYS A 42 -21.55 4.96 11.44
C LYS A 42 -21.90 5.33 12.86
N LYS A 43 -22.15 4.36 13.74
CA LYS A 43 -22.43 4.60 15.16
C LYS A 43 -21.26 5.28 15.88
N LEU A 44 -20.02 5.02 15.46
CA LEU A 44 -18.82 5.64 15.98
C LEU A 44 -18.52 7.01 15.34
N GLY A 45 -19.29 7.45 14.34
CA GLY A 45 -19.03 8.68 13.61
C GLY A 45 -17.86 8.58 12.63
N ILE A 46 -17.49 7.36 12.21
CA ILE A 46 -16.44 7.10 11.21
C ILE A 46 -16.95 7.57 9.85
N ASN A 47 -16.13 8.33 9.14
CA ASN A 47 -16.42 8.81 7.79
C ASN A 47 -15.28 8.56 6.80
N ALA A 48 -14.24 7.83 7.20
CA ALA A 48 -13.19 7.33 6.32
C ALA A 48 -12.71 5.95 6.80
N VAL A 49 -12.49 5.02 5.86
CA VAL A 49 -11.84 3.73 6.12
C VAL A 49 -10.49 3.72 5.44
N TYR A 50 -9.45 3.37 6.19
CA TYR A 50 -8.14 3.02 5.67
C TYR A 50 -8.01 1.49 5.66
N PHE A 51 -7.84 0.92 4.47
CA PHE A 51 -7.50 -0.48 4.32
C PHE A 51 -5.99 -0.68 4.27
N SER A 52 -5.44 -1.46 5.20
CA SER A 52 -4.13 -2.09 5.01
C SER A 52 -4.16 -2.96 3.75
N PRO A 53 -3.03 -3.45 3.20
CA PRO A 53 -2.98 -3.99 1.85
C PRO A 53 -4.11 -4.97 1.51
N VAL A 54 -4.73 -4.77 0.35
CA VAL A 54 -5.84 -5.59 -0.18
C VAL A 54 -5.45 -6.39 -1.42
N PHE A 55 -4.27 -6.08 -2.00
CA PHE A 55 -3.85 -6.66 -3.28
C PHE A 55 -3.17 -8.00 -3.11
N GLU A 56 -3.13 -8.77 -4.21
CA GLU A 56 -2.54 -10.10 -4.25
C GLU A 56 -1.11 -10.08 -3.69
N SER A 57 -0.85 -10.94 -2.69
CA SER A 57 0.40 -10.95 -1.95
C SER A 57 0.87 -12.37 -1.63
N ASP A 58 2.15 -12.50 -1.23
CA ASP A 58 2.68 -13.79 -0.83
C ASP A 58 2.11 -14.25 0.51
N THR A 59 2.06 -13.34 1.52
CA THR A 59 1.62 -13.65 2.89
C THR A 59 0.79 -12.52 3.51
N HIS A 60 1.44 -11.56 4.18
CA HIS A 60 0.83 -10.55 5.05
C HIS A 60 0.24 -9.32 4.34
N GLY A 61 0.28 -9.27 3.02
CA GLY A 61 -0.24 -8.15 2.22
C GLY A 61 0.84 -7.15 1.76
N TYR A 62 1.89 -6.93 2.55
CA TYR A 62 2.97 -6.00 2.19
C TYR A 62 3.97 -6.57 1.18
N ASN A 63 3.97 -7.87 0.92
CA ASN A 63 4.74 -8.54 -0.13
C ASN A 63 3.88 -8.76 -1.38
N THR A 64 3.54 -7.66 -2.03
CA THR A 64 2.63 -7.59 -3.18
C THR A 64 3.15 -8.40 -4.37
N ARG A 65 2.25 -9.18 -5.00
CA ARG A 65 2.48 -9.89 -6.28
C ARG A 65 1.91 -9.14 -7.47
N ASP A 66 0.73 -8.52 -7.28
CA ASP A 66 0.00 -7.85 -8.36
C ASP A 66 -0.80 -6.68 -7.78
N TYR A 67 -0.51 -5.47 -8.24
CA TYR A 67 -1.18 -4.25 -7.78
C TYR A 67 -2.61 -4.07 -8.32
N LYS A 68 -3.01 -4.83 -9.35
CA LYS A 68 -4.34 -4.68 -9.98
C LYS A 68 -5.31 -5.80 -9.67
N LYS A 69 -4.88 -6.77 -8.86
CA LYS A 69 -5.68 -7.92 -8.45
C LYS A 69 -5.89 -7.91 -6.95
N ILE A 70 -7.14 -7.99 -6.51
CA ILE A 70 -7.46 -8.21 -5.10
C ILE A 70 -6.97 -9.61 -4.70
N ASP A 71 -6.44 -9.71 -3.49
CA ASP A 71 -5.94 -10.96 -2.94
C ASP A 71 -7.06 -12.02 -2.94
N VAL A 72 -6.81 -13.16 -3.56
CA VAL A 72 -7.81 -14.23 -3.72
C VAL A 72 -8.37 -14.72 -2.39
N ARG A 73 -7.60 -14.62 -1.31
CA ARG A 73 -8.04 -14.96 0.04
C ARG A 73 -9.10 -13.99 0.59
N LEU A 74 -9.24 -12.82 -0.04
CA LEU A 74 -10.24 -11.78 0.29
C LEU A 74 -11.43 -11.82 -0.65
N GLY A 75 -11.18 -11.91 -1.97
CA GLY A 75 -12.25 -11.87 -2.96
C GLY A 75 -11.76 -11.58 -4.37
N THR A 76 -12.70 -11.11 -5.19
CA THR A 76 -12.44 -10.60 -6.53
C THR A 76 -12.36 -9.07 -6.54
N ASN A 77 -11.94 -8.49 -7.65
CA ASN A 77 -11.99 -7.05 -7.86
C ASN A 77 -13.44 -6.52 -7.79
N GLU A 78 -14.39 -7.29 -8.28
CA GLU A 78 -15.82 -6.97 -8.22
C GLU A 78 -16.32 -6.93 -6.78
N ASP A 79 -15.94 -7.91 -5.95
CA ASP A 79 -16.32 -7.94 -4.54
C ASP A 79 -15.81 -6.69 -3.80
N PHE A 80 -14.55 -6.32 -4.04
CA PHE A 80 -13.98 -5.13 -3.40
C PHE A 80 -14.61 -3.83 -3.92
N LYS A 81 -14.92 -3.76 -5.21
CA LYS A 81 -15.67 -2.63 -5.80
C LYS A 81 -17.04 -2.48 -5.14
N GLU A 82 -17.78 -3.58 -4.92
CA GLU A 82 -19.05 -3.55 -4.20
C GLU A 82 -18.90 -3.00 -2.79
N VAL A 83 -17.85 -3.43 -2.05
CA VAL A 83 -17.54 -2.90 -0.71
C VAL A 83 -17.26 -1.39 -0.76
N CYS A 84 -16.46 -0.91 -1.71
CA CYS A 84 -16.20 0.52 -1.88
C CYS A 84 -17.49 1.30 -2.15
N ASN A 85 -18.34 0.82 -3.06
CA ASN A 85 -19.63 1.44 -3.35
C ASN A 85 -20.50 1.52 -2.10
N LYS A 86 -20.60 0.44 -1.31
CA LYS A 86 -21.36 0.41 -0.05
C LYS A 86 -20.84 1.40 0.98
N LEU A 87 -19.52 1.54 1.09
CA LEU A 87 -18.92 2.56 1.97
C LEU A 87 -19.29 3.97 1.52
N HIS A 88 -19.17 4.27 0.23
CA HIS A 88 -19.54 5.58 -0.34
C HIS A 88 -21.03 5.88 -0.20
N GLU A 89 -21.93 4.92 -0.44
CA GLU A 89 -23.40 5.06 -0.21
C GLU A 89 -23.71 5.44 1.25
N ASN A 90 -22.82 5.11 2.19
CA ASN A 90 -22.95 5.43 3.60
C ASN A 90 -22.12 6.66 4.04
N GLY A 91 -21.56 7.41 3.10
CA GLY A 91 -20.78 8.61 3.35
C GLY A 91 -19.39 8.35 3.92
N ILE A 92 -18.85 7.14 3.70
CA ILE A 92 -17.53 6.73 4.20
C ILE A 92 -16.53 6.73 3.04
N LYS A 93 -15.47 7.50 3.16
CA LYS A 93 -14.37 7.60 2.21
C LYS A 93 -13.45 6.37 2.28
N VAL A 94 -12.81 6.03 1.17
CA VAL A 94 -11.95 4.85 1.04
C VAL A 94 -10.52 5.26 0.78
N VAL A 95 -9.60 4.84 1.65
CA VAL A 95 -8.15 5.03 1.53
C VAL A 95 -7.48 3.67 1.46
N LEU A 96 -6.62 3.44 0.46
CA LEU A 96 -5.87 2.20 0.31
C LEU A 96 -4.41 2.36 0.74
N ASP A 97 -3.79 1.23 1.07
CA ASP A 97 -2.35 1.15 1.32
C ASP A 97 -1.58 1.08 -0.01
N GLY A 98 -0.71 2.04 -0.23
CA GLY A 98 0.23 2.09 -1.35
C GLY A 98 1.60 1.56 -0.92
N VAL A 99 1.83 0.27 -1.11
CA VAL A 99 3.10 -0.39 -0.82
C VAL A 99 4.02 -0.25 -2.04
N PHE A 100 4.74 0.88 -2.14
CA PHE A 100 5.51 1.22 -3.34
C PHE A 100 7.02 1.17 -3.17
N ASN A 101 7.51 1.02 -1.93
CA ASN A 101 8.94 0.87 -1.68
C ASN A 101 9.46 -0.52 -2.10
N HIS A 102 8.64 -1.55 -1.96
CA HIS A 102 9.01 -2.94 -2.18
C HIS A 102 7.84 -3.78 -2.68
N VAL A 103 8.14 -4.97 -3.17
CA VAL A 103 7.18 -5.99 -3.62
C VAL A 103 7.54 -7.35 -3.05
N GLY A 104 6.64 -8.32 -3.15
CA GLY A 104 6.90 -9.70 -2.82
C GLY A 104 7.83 -10.40 -3.82
N ARG A 105 8.41 -11.51 -3.41
CA ARG A 105 9.20 -12.36 -4.31
C ARG A 105 8.37 -12.96 -5.45
N GLY A 106 7.05 -13.13 -5.22
CA GLY A 106 6.09 -13.58 -6.24
C GLY A 106 5.73 -12.54 -7.29
N PHE A 107 6.23 -11.30 -7.21
CA PHE A 107 6.00 -10.26 -8.20
C PHE A 107 6.54 -10.65 -9.58
N TYR A 108 5.71 -10.56 -10.63
CA TYR A 108 6.04 -11.10 -11.96
C TYR A 108 7.39 -10.63 -12.49
N GLN A 109 7.68 -9.34 -12.39
CA GLN A 109 8.91 -8.75 -12.93
C GLN A 109 10.14 -9.24 -12.16
N PHE A 110 10.01 -9.50 -10.85
CA PHE A 110 11.11 -10.08 -10.07
C PHE A 110 11.31 -11.56 -10.41
N GLN A 111 10.24 -12.31 -10.62
CA GLN A 111 10.33 -13.71 -11.07
C GLN A 111 10.98 -13.83 -12.45
N ASP A 112 10.73 -12.87 -13.34
CA ASP A 112 11.40 -12.80 -14.63
C ASP A 112 12.92 -12.57 -14.48
N VAL A 113 13.33 -11.67 -13.56
CA VAL A 113 14.76 -11.45 -13.25
C VAL A 113 15.40 -12.72 -12.67
N LEU A 114 14.75 -13.40 -11.73
CA LEU A 114 15.27 -14.66 -11.18
C LEU A 114 15.50 -15.72 -12.27
N LYS A 115 14.65 -15.76 -13.28
CA LYS A 115 14.71 -16.73 -14.38
C LYS A 115 15.69 -16.33 -15.49
N ASN A 116 15.64 -15.08 -15.96
CA ASN A 116 16.29 -14.60 -17.18
C ASN A 116 17.59 -13.82 -16.92
N ARG A 117 17.87 -13.48 -15.64
CA ARG A 117 19.11 -12.82 -15.21
C ARG A 117 19.39 -11.52 -16.00
N GLU A 118 20.60 -11.40 -16.56
CA GLU A 118 21.03 -10.26 -17.39
C GLU A 118 20.18 -10.02 -18.64
N HIS A 119 19.40 -11.01 -19.05
CA HIS A 119 18.51 -10.91 -20.22
C HIS A 119 17.09 -10.44 -19.84
N SER A 120 16.80 -10.26 -18.56
CA SER A 120 15.50 -9.74 -18.13
C SER A 120 15.38 -8.26 -18.46
N PRO A 121 14.26 -7.82 -19.10
CA PRO A 121 13.99 -6.40 -19.31
C PRO A 121 13.72 -5.65 -18.01
N TYR A 122 13.49 -6.37 -16.91
CA TYR A 122 13.16 -5.82 -15.59
C TYR A 122 14.35 -5.75 -14.64
N LEU A 123 15.57 -6.06 -15.08
CA LEU A 123 16.76 -6.06 -14.22
C LEU A 123 16.93 -4.74 -13.47
N ASN A 124 16.72 -3.62 -14.13
CA ASN A 124 16.86 -2.27 -13.57
C ASN A 124 15.65 -1.79 -12.77
N TRP A 125 14.60 -2.62 -12.62
CA TRP A 125 13.47 -2.35 -11.75
C TRP A 125 13.82 -2.49 -10.28
N PHE A 126 14.92 -3.20 -10.01
CA PHE A 126 15.39 -3.54 -8.67
C PHE A 126 16.88 -3.19 -8.53
N HIS A 127 17.38 -3.18 -7.31
CA HIS A 127 18.81 -3.02 -7.01
C HIS A 127 19.45 -4.40 -6.91
N ILE A 128 20.06 -4.89 -7.99
CA ILE A 128 20.53 -6.27 -8.13
C ILE A 128 22.04 -6.33 -8.39
N ASN A 129 22.71 -7.32 -7.78
CA ASN A 129 24.06 -7.73 -8.10
C ASN A 129 24.08 -9.20 -8.51
N LEU A 130 24.27 -9.46 -9.79
CA LEU A 130 24.27 -10.81 -10.37
C LEU A 130 25.47 -11.68 -9.93
N SER A 131 26.51 -11.07 -9.35
CA SER A 131 27.68 -11.78 -8.81
C SER A 131 27.55 -12.06 -7.29
N GLY A 132 26.45 -11.64 -6.66
CA GLY A 132 26.18 -11.83 -5.24
C GLY A 132 25.36 -13.07 -4.97
N ASN A 133 24.88 -13.18 -3.72
CA ASN A 133 23.91 -14.17 -3.29
C ASN A 133 23.02 -13.58 -2.21
N ASP A 134 21.86 -14.13 -2.01
CA ASP A 134 20.87 -13.74 -1.01
C ASP A 134 20.57 -14.87 -0.01
N ALA A 135 19.64 -14.61 0.91
CA ALA A 135 19.25 -15.60 1.92
C ALA A 135 18.50 -16.82 1.35
N TYR A 136 17.95 -16.72 0.15
CA TYR A 136 17.28 -17.82 -0.56
C TYR A 136 18.21 -18.66 -1.43
N ASN A 137 19.48 -18.24 -1.51
CA ASN A 137 20.51 -18.91 -2.33
C ASN A 137 20.18 -18.91 -3.84
N ASP A 138 19.63 -17.81 -4.31
CA ASP A 138 19.22 -17.63 -5.72
C ASP A 138 20.40 -17.40 -6.68
N GLY A 139 21.63 -17.24 -6.17
CA GLY A 139 22.82 -16.95 -7.00
C GLY A 139 22.83 -15.53 -7.56
N LEU A 140 22.16 -14.61 -6.92
CA LEU A 140 22.23 -13.16 -7.08
C LEU A 140 21.92 -12.50 -5.76
N TRP A 141 22.38 -11.26 -5.56
CA TRP A 141 21.98 -10.42 -4.44
C TRP A 141 21.03 -9.32 -4.92
N TYR A 142 20.08 -8.98 -4.09
CA TYR A 142 19.19 -7.83 -4.28
C TYR A 142 18.96 -7.08 -2.97
N GLU A 143 18.63 -5.81 -3.08
CA GLU A 143 18.27 -5.01 -1.91
C GLU A 143 16.85 -5.37 -1.45
N GLY A 144 16.71 -5.81 -0.21
CA GLY A 144 15.43 -5.94 0.49
C GLY A 144 15.20 -4.77 1.43
N TRP A 145 13.93 -4.48 1.76
CA TRP A 145 13.61 -3.46 2.73
C TRP A 145 14.17 -3.84 4.11
N GLU A 146 15.07 -2.99 4.64
CA GLU A 146 15.75 -3.20 5.94
C GLU A 146 16.36 -4.60 6.10
N GLY A 147 16.85 -5.18 5.01
CA GLY A 147 17.47 -6.51 4.98
C GLY A 147 16.50 -7.68 4.90
N ASN A 148 15.19 -7.42 4.80
CA ASN A 148 14.19 -8.46 4.57
C ASN A 148 14.14 -8.83 3.08
N TYR A 149 14.58 -10.03 2.75
CA TYR A 149 14.61 -10.51 1.38
C TYR A 149 13.22 -10.92 0.82
N ASP A 150 12.20 -11.10 1.64
CA ASP A 150 10.81 -11.26 1.15
C ASP A 150 10.21 -9.97 0.62
N LEU A 151 10.85 -8.81 0.89
CA LEU A 151 10.41 -7.47 0.54
C LEU A 151 11.42 -6.86 -0.42
N VAL A 152 11.30 -7.23 -1.70
CA VAL A 152 12.25 -6.84 -2.77
C VAL A 152 12.09 -5.36 -3.08
N LYS A 153 13.13 -4.57 -2.84
CA LYS A 153 13.07 -3.11 -3.03
C LYS A 153 12.98 -2.72 -4.49
N LEU A 154 12.03 -1.84 -4.80
CA LEU A 154 11.85 -1.26 -6.12
C LEU A 154 12.80 -0.08 -6.35
N ASN A 155 13.29 0.05 -7.57
CA ASN A 155 14.06 1.21 -8.00
C ASN A 155 13.12 2.34 -8.47
N LEU A 156 12.69 3.19 -7.54
CA LEU A 156 11.79 4.32 -7.82
C LEU A 156 12.43 5.46 -8.67
N GLN A 157 13.72 5.36 -9.02
CA GLN A 157 14.36 6.24 -9.98
C GLN A 157 14.19 5.72 -11.43
N ASN A 158 13.77 4.48 -11.60
CA ASN A 158 13.44 3.91 -12.89
C ASN A 158 12.04 4.38 -13.35
N ASN A 159 11.97 5.02 -14.51
CA ASN A 159 10.72 5.58 -15.02
C ASN A 159 9.66 4.49 -15.28
N ASP A 160 10.06 3.32 -15.78
CA ASP A 160 9.11 2.23 -16.06
C ASP A 160 8.46 1.67 -14.79
N VAL A 161 9.22 1.64 -13.67
CA VAL A 161 8.68 1.29 -12.35
C VAL A 161 7.65 2.32 -11.91
N VAL A 162 7.99 3.60 -12.04
CA VAL A 162 7.08 4.69 -11.65
C VAL A 162 5.80 4.67 -12.48
N GLU A 163 5.90 4.51 -13.81
CA GLU A 163 4.73 4.41 -14.69
C GLU A 163 3.87 3.19 -14.36
N HIS A 164 4.47 2.05 -14.03
CA HIS A 164 3.73 0.86 -13.60
C HIS A 164 2.91 1.11 -12.33
N ILE A 165 3.51 1.80 -11.34
CA ILE A 165 2.82 2.17 -10.10
C ILE A 165 1.69 3.17 -10.39
N LEU A 166 1.96 4.22 -11.19
CA LEU A 166 0.95 5.23 -11.55
C LEU A 166 -0.23 4.61 -12.33
N ASP A 167 0.05 3.65 -13.19
CA ASP A 167 -0.99 2.90 -13.93
C ASP A 167 -1.84 2.03 -12.97
N ALA A 168 -1.24 1.45 -11.95
CA ALA A 168 -1.99 0.75 -10.90
C ALA A 168 -2.87 1.73 -10.09
N VAL A 169 -2.32 2.88 -9.68
CA VAL A 169 -3.07 3.91 -8.95
C VAL A 169 -4.22 4.47 -9.80
N ASN A 170 -3.97 4.67 -11.12
CA ASN A 170 -5.04 5.06 -12.05
C ASN A 170 -6.18 4.04 -12.04
N TYR A 171 -5.84 2.75 -12.13
CA TYR A 171 -6.83 1.68 -12.09
C TYR A 171 -7.62 1.70 -10.78
N TRP A 172 -6.99 1.94 -9.63
CA TRP A 172 -7.67 2.00 -8.34
C TRP A 172 -8.65 3.18 -8.26
N ILE A 173 -8.26 4.34 -8.79
CA ILE A 173 -9.14 5.53 -8.86
C ILE A 173 -10.32 5.26 -9.80
N ASP A 174 -10.05 4.79 -11.01
CA ASP A 174 -11.09 4.63 -12.03
C ASP A 174 -12.05 3.47 -11.74
N TYR A 175 -11.54 2.36 -11.17
CA TYR A 175 -12.33 1.14 -10.98
C TYR A 175 -12.95 1.03 -9.58
N PHE A 176 -12.20 1.34 -8.52
CA PHE A 176 -12.68 1.26 -7.14
C PHE A 176 -13.18 2.61 -6.59
N ASP A 177 -12.95 3.70 -7.31
CA ASP A 177 -13.28 5.08 -6.90
C ASP A 177 -12.66 5.52 -5.56
N ILE A 178 -11.44 5.05 -5.26
CA ILE A 178 -10.77 5.38 -3.99
C ILE A 178 -10.55 6.89 -3.80
N ASP A 179 -10.54 7.33 -2.55
CA ASP A 179 -10.44 8.75 -2.17
C ASP A 179 -9.05 9.16 -1.67
N GLY A 180 -8.15 8.22 -1.49
CA GLY A 180 -6.80 8.50 -1.05
C GLY A 180 -5.93 7.26 -0.92
N LEU A 181 -4.65 7.53 -0.61
CA LEU A 181 -3.63 6.51 -0.32
C LEU A 181 -2.95 6.81 1.02
N ARG A 182 -2.64 5.76 1.74
CA ARG A 182 -1.59 5.77 2.75
C ARG A 182 -0.35 5.16 2.12
N LEU A 183 0.76 5.86 2.12
CA LEU A 183 2.02 5.37 1.59
C LEU A 183 2.81 4.65 2.68
N ASP A 184 2.97 3.33 2.48
CA ASP A 184 3.79 2.49 3.33
C ASP A 184 5.24 2.97 3.34
N VAL A 185 5.88 2.99 4.51
CA VAL A 185 7.27 3.42 4.73
C VAL A 185 7.65 4.68 3.94
N ALA A 186 6.82 5.72 4.00
CA ALA A 186 6.99 6.93 3.19
C ALA A 186 8.37 7.58 3.35
N TYR A 187 9.01 7.43 4.50
CA TYR A 187 10.38 7.90 4.78
C TYR A 187 11.46 7.22 3.92
N CYS A 188 11.15 6.07 3.31
CA CYS A 188 12.03 5.32 2.39
C CYS A 188 11.79 5.65 0.91
N LEU A 189 10.69 6.36 0.57
CA LEU A 189 10.33 6.63 -0.82
C LEU A 189 11.19 7.74 -1.42
N ASP A 190 11.48 7.62 -2.73
CA ASP A 190 12.11 8.68 -3.50
C ASP A 190 11.19 9.92 -3.58
N GLU A 191 11.71 11.10 -3.23
CA GLU A 191 10.91 12.32 -3.19
C GLU A 191 10.36 12.73 -4.57
N ASN A 192 11.09 12.47 -5.66
CA ASN A 192 10.60 12.78 -7.01
C ASN A 192 9.45 11.86 -7.39
N PHE A 193 9.51 10.59 -6.99
CA PHE A 193 8.37 9.69 -7.11
C PHE A 193 7.15 10.24 -6.37
N VAL A 194 7.30 10.66 -5.10
CA VAL A 194 6.17 11.19 -4.31
C VAL A 194 5.59 12.46 -4.95
N ARG A 195 6.44 13.37 -5.48
CA ARG A 195 5.98 14.56 -6.22
C ARG A 195 5.21 14.19 -7.48
N ARG A 196 5.69 13.19 -8.23
CA ARG A 196 5.00 12.69 -9.43
C ARG A 196 3.66 12.06 -9.08
N LEU A 197 3.62 11.24 -8.04
CA LEU A 197 2.39 10.63 -7.53
C LEU A 197 1.39 11.71 -7.12
N ARG A 198 1.83 12.75 -6.36
CA ARG A 198 0.98 13.88 -5.97
C ARG A 198 0.38 14.59 -7.18
N SER A 199 1.22 15.01 -8.12
CA SER A 199 0.76 15.70 -9.34
C SER A 199 -0.19 14.83 -10.16
N PHE A 200 0.09 13.54 -10.25
CA PHE A 200 -0.75 12.58 -10.95
C PHE A 200 -2.13 12.46 -10.29
N THR A 201 -2.19 12.21 -8.98
CA THR A 201 -3.47 12.03 -8.28
C THR A 201 -4.31 13.31 -8.25
N ASP A 202 -3.70 14.48 -8.10
CA ASP A 202 -4.38 15.79 -8.20
C ASP A 202 -5.01 16.00 -9.58
N SER A 203 -4.38 15.49 -10.64
CA SER A 203 -4.93 15.56 -12.01
C SER A 203 -6.09 14.60 -12.27
N LYS A 204 -6.20 13.53 -11.48
CA LYS A 204 -7.20 12.45 -11.66
C LYS A 204 -8.45 12.63 -10.82
N LYS A 205 -8.30 13.01 -9.56
CA LYS A 205 -9.42 13.14 -8.64
C LYS A 205 -9.22 14.34 -7.72
N GLN A 206 -10.18 15.27 -7.75
CA GLN A 206 -10.16 16.42 -6.84
C GLN A 206 -10.17 15.95 -5.38
N ASP A 207 -9.41 16.64 -4.53
CA ASP A 207 -9.28 16.35 -3.10
C ASP A 207 -8.78 14.91 -2.77
N PHE A 208 -8.05 14.28 -3.69
CA PHE A 208 -7.43 12.99 -3.43
C PHE A 208 -6.40 13.10 -2.29
N PHE A 209 -6.54 12.28 -1.25
CA PHE A 209 -5.74 12.38 -0.04
C PHE A 209 -4.49 11.50 -0.09
N LEU A 210 -3.32 12.08 0.23
CA LEU A 210 -2.07 11.33 0.41
C LEU A 210 -1.60 11.43 1.86
N LEU A 211 -1.59 10.30 2.55
CA LEU A 211 -1.07 10.12 3.91
C LEU A 211 0.24 9.31 3.85
N GLY A 212 1.30 9.79 4.44
CA GLY A 212 2.56 9.02 4.54
C GLY A 212 2.73 8.36 5.90
N GLU A 213 3.23 7.12 5.91
CA GLU A 213 3.75 6.55 7.13
C GLU A 213 5.13 7.09 7.41
N MET A 214 5.25 7.83 8.52
CA MET A 214 6.51 8.38 9.01
C MET A 214 6.72 7.93 10.44
N LEU A 215 7.69 7.04 10.66
CA LEU A 215 7.99 6.50 11.99
C LEU A 215 8.86 7.46 12.80
N HIS A 216 9.70 8.22 12.11
CA HIS A 216 10.68 9.15 12.69
C HIS A 216 11.17 10.15 11.64
N GLY A 217 11.97 11.12 12.06
CA GLY A 217 12.59 12.12 11.20
C GLY A 217 11.78 13.42 11.10
N ASP A 218 12.21 14.30 10.21
CA ASP A 218 11.52 15.57 9.96
C ASP A 218 10.29 15.35 9.07
N TYR A 219 9.11 15.42 9.68
CA TYR A 219 7.84 15.26 8.98
C TYR A 219 7.63 16.31 7.89
N ASN A 220 8.15 17.54 8.06
CA ASN A 220 8.00 18.61 7.08
C ASN A 220 8.73 18.33 5.77
N ARG A 221 9.74 17.44 5.79
CA ARG A 221 10.44 17.00 4.59
C ARG A 221 9.46 16.40 3.56
N MET A 222 8.53 15.57 4.02
CA MET A 222 7.58 14.84 3.18
C MET A 222 6.20 15.51 3.13
N MET A 223 5.82 16.26 4.19
CA MET A 223 4.52 16.93 4.29
C MET A 223 4.63 18.37 3.82
N ASN A 224 4.29 18.61 2.55
CA ASN A 224 4.32 19.93 1.92
C ASN A 224 3.36 19.98 0.71
N ASP A 225 3.21 21.16 0.10
CA ASP A 225 2.24 21.42 -0.97
C ASP A 225 2.47 20.56 -2.24
N SER A 226 3.67 20.03 -2.45
CA SER A 226 4.03 19.25 -3.65
C SER A 226 4.12 17.73 -3.40
N MET A 227 3.95 17.28 -2.16
CA MET A 227 4.13 15.89 -1.76
C MET A 227 2.93 15.38 -0.95
N LEU A 228 3.13 15.05 0.33
CA LEU A 228 2.07 14.48 1.15
C LEU A 228 1.22 15.55 1.81
N HIS A 229 -0.07 15.27 1.95
CA HIS A 229 -1.00 16.15 2.69
C HIS A 229 -0.85 16.02 4.20
N SER A 230 -0.49 14.82 4.66
CA SER A 230 -0.33 14.49 6.07
C SER A 230 0.61 13.31 6.25
N VAL A 231 1.07 13.11 7.49
CA VAL A 231 1.87 11.95 7.89
C VAL A 231 1.35 11.39 9.21
N THR A 232 1.66 10.12 9.47
CA THR A 232 1.34 9.48 10.75
C THR A 232 2.17 10.11 11.88
N ASN A 233 1.53 10.44 13.01
CA ASN A 233 2.20 11.10 14.12
C ASN A 233 2.56 10.09 15.23
N TYR A 234 3.57 9.27 14.99
CA TYR A 234 4.06 8.29 15.96
C TYR A 234 4.70 8.94 17.20
N GLU A 235 5.26 10.13 17.07
CA GLU A 235 5.86 10.85 18.21
C GLU A 235 4.81 11.30 19.21
N CYS A 236 3.66 11.79 18.71
CA CYS A 236 2.53 12.13 19.57
C CYS A 236 1.99 10.91 20.32
N TYR A 237 1.80 9.78 19.63
CA TYR A 237 1.39 8.52 20.23
C TYR A 237 2.36 8.10 21.37
N LYS A 238 3.66 8.14 21.09
CA LYS A 238 4.70 7.80 22.07
C LYS A 238 4.66 8.73 23.28
N GLY A 239 4.48 10.03 23.06
CA GLY A 239 4.34 11.02 24.12
C GLY A 239 3.12 10.77 24.99
N LEU A 240 1.96 10.48 24.39
CA LEU A 240 0.72 10.16 25.12
C LEU A 240 0.86 8.87 25.92
N TYR A 241 1.40 7.81 25.33
CA TYR A 241 1.60 6.53 26.01
C TYR A 241 2.53 6.69 27.22
N LEU A 242 3.65 7.38 27.09
CA LEU A 242 4.59 7.62 28.19
C LEU A 242 3.99 8.51 29.26
N SER A 243 3.18 9.49 28.90
CA SER A 243 2.48 10.35 29.85
C SER A 243 1.48 9.55 30.71
N LEU A 244 0.74 8.61 30.10
CA LEU A 244 -0.24 7.79 30.81
C LEU A 244 0.36 6.75 31.76
N ILE A 245 1.64 6.34 31.55
CA ILE A 245 2.35 5.44 32.47
C ILE A 245 2.64 6.11 33.82
N HIS A 246 2.66 7.43 33.87
CA HIS A 246 2.98 8.21 35.09
C HIS A 246 1.73 8.74 35.83
N ILE A 247 0.54 8.36 35.38
CA ILE A 247 -0.73 8.61 36.07
C ILE A 247 -1.16 7.37 36.82
#